data_5b1003d7007bffa68e8e082b02f826cb
#
_entry.id   5b1003d7007bffa68e8e082b02f826cb
#
_cell.length_a   1.000
_cell.length_b   1.000
_cell.length_c   1.000
_cell.angle_alpha   90.00
_cell.angle_beta   90.00
_cell.angle_gamma   90.00
#
_symmetry.space_group_name_H-M   'P 1'
#
loop_
_entity.id
_entity.type
_entity.pdbx_description
1 polymer ?
#
loop_
_entity_poly.entity_id
_entity_poly.type
_entity_poly.pdbx_seq_one_letter_code
_entity_poly.pdbx_strand_id
1 'polypeptide(L)'
;MTRLARIWLAFAAAFAALCLFPSAALAKEEILLERDSSYHRLFVAQDERYRWLRADNIWHTEMDRKDPQGRGLPYSDYVDLAFLFNPNIRRLLVIGLGGGTVPKRFVRDYPSVTVDAVEIDPAVIRIAKRYFYVEEGPRLKLHEADGRQFLRRTNQKWDLILLDAYYADTVPFFLTTREFFTIAKSRLNPGGILCNNVIGQVGGPRSAFFRSVYRTMDEVFPQVHAFKVADSGTAWLNIEVFGINGNARLTPAELRNRAADLKGKLIKDDGLLARLNGYIPGPLPTQDVPTLTDDYAPVDKLIHLW
;
A
#
# COMPACT_ATOMS: atom_id res chain seq x y z
N MET A 1 -3.51 16.73 66.77
CA MET A 1 -3.09 16.82 65.37
C MET A 1 -3.90 17.90 64.72
N THR A 2 -3.28 18.99 64.34
CA THR A 2 -3.90 20.18 63.74
C THR A 2 -4.39 19.94 62.32
N ARG A 3 -5.43 20.63 61.88
CA ARG A 3 -5.98 20.53 60.53
C ARG A 3 -4.93 20.63 59.43
N LEU A 4 -3.85 21.40 59.60
CA LEU A 4 -2.71 21.55 58.72
C LEU A 4 -1.91 20.22 58.55
N ALA A 5 -1.72 19.43 59.60
CA ALA A 5 -1.00 18.15 59.52
C ALA A 5 -1.75 17.10 58.66
N ARG A 6 -3.09 17.14 58.63
CA ARG A 6 -3.90 16.27 57.80
C ARG A 6 -3.86 16.65 56.28
N ILE A 7 -3.72 17.94 55.97
CA ILE A 7 -3.59 18.42 54.62
C ILE A 7 -2.23 18.02 54.02
N TRP A 8 -1.14 18.12 54.77
CA TRP A 8 0.19 17.71 54.34
C TRP A 8 0.31 16.20 54.13
N LEU A 9 -0.34 15.40 54.97
CA LEU A 9 -0.39 13.92 54.81
C LEU A 9 -1.20 13.54 53.54
N ALA A 10 -2.29 14.24 53.22
CA ALA A 10 -3.07 13.99 52.02
C ALA A 10 -2.31 14.37 50.74
N PHE A 11 -1.55 15.47 50.75
CA PHE A 11 -0.68 15.86 49.62
C PHE A 11 0.50 14.89 49.44
N ALA A 12 1.12 14.39 50.50
CA ALA A 12 2.20 13.42 50.41
C ALA A 12 1.70 12.06 49.91
N ALA A 13 0.51 11.63 50.27
CA ALA A 13 -0.11 10.41 49.76
C ALA A 13 -0.52 10.52 48.30
N ALA A 14 -1.02 11.69 47.85
CA ALA A 14 -1.37 11.94 46.46
C ALA A 14 -0.11 12.01 45.57
N PHE A 15 0.99 12.58 46.06
CA PHE A 15 2.26 12.62 45.34
C PHE A 15 2.95 11.26 45.25
N ALA A 16 2.86 10.42 46.30
CA ALA A 16 3.35 9.05 46.27
C ALA A 16 2.52 8.13 45.35
N ALA A 17 1.21 8.37 45.20
CA ALA A 17 0.36 7.65 44.26
C ALA A 17 0.65 8.03 42.79
N LEU A 18 1.10 9.25 42.53
CA LEU A 18 1.49 9.69 41.16
C LEU A 18 2.81 9.06 40.69
N CYS A 19 3.66 8.60 41.61
CA CYS A 19 4.93 7.93 41.30
C CYS A 19 4.79 6.40 41.11
N LEU A 20 3.59 5.85 41.28
CA LEU A 20 3.31 4.41 41.13
C LEU A 20 2.60 4.07 39.82
N PHE A 21 2.37 5.02 38.92
CA PHE A 21 2.08 4.66 37.55
C PHE A 21 3.37 4.05 36.98
N PRO A 22 3.37 2.76 36.56
CA PRO A 22 4.50 2.26 35.80
C PRO A 22 4.62 3.21 34.63
N SER A 23 5.74 3.91 34.54
CA SER A 23 6.14 4.57 33.31
C SER A 23 5.93 3.50 32.24
N ALA A 24 4.95 3.67 31.37
CA ALA A 24 4.83 2.84 30.17
C ALA A 24 6.19 3.01 29.49
N ALA A 25 7.09 2.06 29.72
CA ALA A 25 8.37 2.04 29.08
C ALA A 25 8.07 2.12 27.60
N LEU A 26 8.32 3.26 27.00
CA LEU A 26 8.30 3.42 25.54
C LEU A 26 9.14 2.25 25.04
N ALA A 27 8.50 1.29 24.38
CA ALA A 27 9.18 0.12 23.86
C ALA A 27 10.39 0.64 23.09
N LYS A 28 11.58 0.27 23.56
CA LYS A 28 12.83 0.85 23.04
C LYS A 28 12.99 0.34 21.62
N GLU A 29 12.84 1.24 20.66
CA GLU A 29 13.09 0.93 19.26
C GLU A 29 14.57 0.57 19.10
N GLU A 30 14.85 -0.61 18.56
CA GLU A 30 16.18 -1.09 18.22
C GLU A 30 16.42 -0.89 16.73
N ILE A 31 17.45 -0.13 16.38
CA ILE A 31 17.88 0.03 14.99
C ILE A 31 18.77 -1.15 14.61
N LEU A 32 18.30 -1.99 13.69
CA LEU A 32 19.02 -3.16 13.19
C LEU A 32 19.93 -2.82 12.00
N LEU A 33 19.56 -1.82 11.22
CA LEU A 33 20.29 -1.36 10.06
C LEU A 33 19.98 0.10 9.79
N GLU A 34 21.04 0.87 9.51
CA GLU A 34 20.98 2.16 8.88
C GLU A 34 21.95 2.18 7.71
N ARG A 35 21.46 2.53 6.51
CA ARG A 35 22.27 2.46 5.29
C ARG A 35 21.74 3.39 4.22
N ASP A 36 22.64 4.14 3.58
CA ASP A 36 22.34 4.83 2.33
C ASP A 36 22.40 3.86 1.15
N SER A 37 21.47 4.01 0.23
CA SER A 37 21.45 3.41 -1.10
C SER A 37 21.55 4.49 -2.17
N SER A 38 21.49 4.10 -3.44
CA SER A 38 21.43 5.07 -4.54
C SER A 38 20.08 5.80 -4.62
N TYR A 39 19.07 5.35 -3.86
CA TYR A 39 17.70 5.84 -3.93
C TYR A 39 17.20 6.41 -2.60
N HIS A 40 17.61 5.84 -1.45
CA HIS A 40 17.06 6.15 -0.14
C HIS A 40 18.09 6.03 0.97
N ARG A 41 17.85 6.71 2.06
CA ARG A 41 18.42 6.35 3.36
C ARG A 41 17.49 5.34 4.03
N LEU A 42 17.97 4.10 4.14
CA LEU A 42 17.18 2.97 4.59
C LEU A 42 17.44 2.66 6.05
N PHE A 43 16.37 2.42 6.81
CA PHE A 43 16.42 2.01 8.20
C PHE A 43 15.59 0.74 8.38
N VAL A 44 16.17 -0.25 9.06
CA VAL A 44 15.42 -1.36 9.62
C VAL A 44 15.44 -1.21 11.12
N ALA A 45 14.27 -1.10 11.71
CA ALA A 45 14.09 -0.96 13.14
C ALA A 45 13.07 -1.97 13.65
N GLN A 46 13.12 -2.27 14.96
CA GLN A 46 12.16 -3.16 15.58
C GLN A 46 11.90 -2.79 17.04
N ASP A 47 10.76 -3.24 17.56
CA ASP A 47 10.49 -3.35 18.98
C ASP A 47 10.22 -4.82 19.37
N GLU A 48 9.58 -5.07 20.49
CA GLU A 48 9.23 -6.42 20.95
C GLU A 48 8.25 -7.14 20.01
N ARG A 49 7.39 -6.38 19.30
CA ARG A 49 6.31 -6.92 18.47
C ARG A 49 6.52 -6.72 16.99
N TYR A 50 6.94 -5.52 16.55
CA TYR A 50 6.98 -5.15 15.14
C TYR A 50 8.39 -4.95 14.65
N ARG A 51 8.58 -5.14 13.35
CA ARG A 51 9.76 -4.74 12.59
C ARG A 51 9.33 -3.87 11.44
N TRP A 52 10.08 -2.79 11.20
CA TRP A 52 9.77 -1.80 10.20
C TRP A 52 10.90 -1.61 9.21
N LEU A 53 10.55 -1.35 7.95
CA LEU A 53 11.42 -0.73 6.97
C LEU A 53 10.96 0.72 6.79
N ARG A 54 11.89 1.65 6.98
CA ARG A 54 11.72 3.06 6.65
C ARG A 54 12.69 3.43 5.52
N ALA A 55 12.21 4.24 4.57
CA ALA A 55 13.05 4.96 3.63
C ALA A 55 12.91 6.45 3.96
N ASP A 56 14.03 7.08 4.27
CA ASP A 56 14.07 8.43 4.82
C ASP A 56 13.19 8.54 6.08
N ASN A 57 12.11 9.31 6.05
CA ASN A 57 11.19 9.46 7.19
C ASN A 57 9.85 8.71 7.00
N ILE A 58 9.71 7.90 5.95
CA ILE A 58 8.45 7.25 5.60
C ILE A 58 8.50 5.75 5.90
N TRP A 59 7.41 5.26 6.46
CA TRP A 59 7.20 3.84 6.71
C TRP A 59 6.84 3.13 5.40
N HIS A 60 7.71 2.21 4.97
CA HIS A 60 7.47 1.41 3.75
C HIS A 60 6.91 0.03 4.09
N THR A 61 7.21 -0.49 5.28
CA THR A 61 6.74 -1.82 5.68
C THR A 61 6.65 -1.91 7.19
N GLU A 62 5.61 -2.56 7.66
CA GLU A 62 5.47 -3.07 9.02
C GLU A 62 5.27 -4.58 8.96
N MET A 63 5.94 -5.32 9.85
CA MET A 63 5.83 -6.77 9.97
C MET A 63 5.67 -7.16 11.42
N ASP A 64 4.62 -7.90 11.77
CA ASP A 64 4.50 -8.53 13.08
C ASP A 64 5.54 -9.66 13.21
N ARG A 65 6.43 -9.58 14.20
CA ARG A 65 7.49 -10.55 14.42
C ARG A 65 6.99 -11.92 14.86
N LYS A 66 5.74 -11.98 15.38
CA LYS A 66 5.08 -13.22 15.75
C LYS A 66 4.39 -13.89 14.56
N ASP A 67 4.05 -13.12 13.52
CA ASP A 67 3.50 -13.62 12.27
C ASP A 67 4.21 -12.94 11.06
N PRO A 68 5.47 -13.29 10.76
CA PRO A 68 6.25 -12.66 9.71
C PRO A 68 5.70 -12.83 8.30
N GLN A 69 4.81 -13.79 8.11
CA GLN A 69 4.12 -14.05 6.84
C GLN A 69 2.73 -13.41 6.82
N GLY A 70 2.36 -12.75 7.91
CA GLY A 70 1.06 -12.14 8.12
C GLY A 70 0.84 -10.86 7.32
N ARG A 71 -0.16 -10.13 7.78
CA ARG A 71 -0.53 -8.84 7.22
C ARG A 71 0.41 -7.76 7.74
N GLY A 72 0.64 -6.76 6.93
CA GLY A 72 1.41 -5.58 7.28
C GLY A 72 0.52 -4.34 7.36
N LEU A 73 0.94 -3.27 6.71
CA LEU A 73 0.18 -2.02 6.63
C LEU A 73 -1.20 -2.28 6.00
N PRO A 74 -2.27 -1.63 6.48
CA PRO A 74 -3.66 -1.94 6.12
C PRO A 74 -3.97 -1.91 4.62
N TYR A 75 -3.29 -1.05 3.84
CA TYR A 75 -3.52 -0.95 2.40
C TYR A 75 -3.24 -2.25 1.66
N SER A 76 -2.26 -3.03 2.13
CA SER A 76 -1.89 -4.30 1.49
C SER A 76 -3.04 -5.31 1.42
N ASP A 77 -4.01 -5.21 2.32
CA ASP A 77 -5.20 -6.05 2.34
C ASP A 77 -6.23 -5.66 1.28
N TYR A 78 -6.23 -4.39 0.85
CA TYR A 78 -7.15 -3.92 -0.19
C TYR A 78 -6.80 -4.47 -1.58
N VAL A 79 -5.58 -4.95 -1.78
CA VAL A 79 -5.18 -5.62 -3.03
C VAL A 79 -6.07 -6.82 -3.33
N ASP A 80 -6.62 -7.48 -2.31
CA ASP A 80 -7.56 -8.61 -2.46
C ASP A 80 -8.89 -8.20 -3.13
N LEU A 81 -9.25 -6.91 -3.11
CA LEU A 81 -10.40 -6.42 -3.85
C LEU A 81 -10.28 -6.65 -5.36
N ALA A 82 -9.06 -6.86 -5.88
CA ALA A 82 -8.85 -7.23 -7.28
C ALA A 82 -9.62 -8.50 -7.67
N PHE A 83 -9.77 -9.47 -6.76
CA PHE A 83 -10.53 -10.70 -7.02
C PHE A 83 -12.02 -10.45 -7.25
N LEU A 84 -12.57 -9.32 -6.82
CA LEU A 84 -13.96 -8.94 -7.11
C LEU A 84 -14.15 -8.63 -8.60
N PHE A 85 -13.11 -8.14 -9.26
CA PHE A 85 -13.12 -7.81 -10.69
C PHE A 85 -12.71 -9.03 -11.53
N ASN A 86 -11.71 -9.78 -11.08
CA ASN A 86 -11.25 -11.00 -11.73
C ASN A 86 -10.99 -12.11 -10.69
N PRO A 87 -11.90 -13.08 -10.51
CA PRO A 87 -11.70 -14.18 -9.55
C PRO A 87 -10.62 -15.19 -9.99
N ASN A 88 -10.14 -15.10 -11.22
CA ASN A 88 -9.20 -16.04 -11.84
C ASN A 88 -7.76 -15.49 -11.91
N ILE A 89 -7.34 -14.66 -10.96
CA ILE A 89 -5.96 -14.17 -10.90
C ILE A 89 -5.02 -15.36 -10.68
N ARG A 90 -4.05 -15.51 -11.59
CA ARG A 90 -2.99 -16.55 -11.55
C ARG A 90 -1.59 -15.95 -11.56
N ARG A 91 -1.45 -14.74 -12.10
CA ARG A 91 -0.16 -14.05 -12.22
C ARG A 91 -0.27 -12.64 -11.68
N LEU A 92 0.50 -12.36 -10.64
CA LEU A 92 0.64 -11.05 -10.03
C LEU A 92 2.02 -10.47 -10.38
N LEU A 93 2.06 -9.23 -10.82
CA LEU A 93 3.27 -8.41 -10.83
C LEU A 93 3.15 -7.34 -9.74
N VAL A 94 4.17 -7.20 -8.92
CA VAL A 94 4.32 -6.11 -7.95
C VAL A 94 5.44 -5.19 -8.40
N ILE A 95 5.17 -3.91 -8.57
CA ILE A 95 6.16 -2.87 -8.85
C ILE A 95 6.39 -2.09 -7.56
N GLY A 96 7.57 -2.23 -6.98
CA GLY A 96 7.93 -1.88 -5.61
C GLY A 96 7.84 -3.08 -4.68
N LEU A 97 8.89 -3.36 -3.92
CA LEU A 97 8.96 -4.53 -3.04
C LEU A 97 8.74 -4.17 -1.57
N GLY A 98 9.41 -3.12 -1.09
CA GLY A 98 9.50 -2.84 0.33
C GLY A 98 9.98 -4.06 1.13
N GLY A 99 9.31 -4.45 2.19
CA GLY A 99 9.56 -5.68 2.94
C GLY A 99 8.85 -6.91 2.39
N GLY A 100 8.24 -6.83 1.20
CA GLY A 100 7.62 -7.95 0.52
C GLY A 100 6.35 -8.50 1.16
N THR A 101 5.58 -7.67 1.86
CA THR A 101 4.32 -8.09 2.50
C THR A 101 3.33 -8.70 1.50
N VAL A 102 3.02 -7.98 0.42
CA VAL A 102 2.06 -8.46 -0.60
C VAL A 102 2.58 -9.72 -1.32
N PRO A 103 3.82 -9.76 -1.83
CA PRO A 103 4.35 -10.96 -2.48
C PRO A 103 4.28 -12.21 -1.59
N LYS A 104 4.74 -12.13 -0.34
CA LYS A 104 4.72 -13.26 0.60
C LYS A 104 3.31 -13.74 0.87
N ARG A 105 2.41 -12.79 1.19
CA ARG A 105 1.02 -13.09 1.50
C ARG A 105 0.30 -13.75 0.31
N PHE A 106 0.48 -13.26 -0.91
CA PHE A 106 -0.13 -13.87 -2.09
C PHE A 106 0.35 -15.31 -2.33
N VAL A 107 1.65 -15.57 -2.16
CA VAL A 107 2.19 -16.93 -2.26
C VAL A 107 1.64 -17.85 -1.18
N ARG A 108 1.42 -17.36 0.04
CA ARG A 108 0.84 -18.11 1.16
C ARG A 108 -0.65 -18.39 0.95
N ASP A 109 -1.42 -17.33 0.66
CA ASP A 109 -2.89 -17.38 0.72
C ASP A 109 -3.53 -17.89 -0.57
N TYR A 110 -2.85 -17.70 -1.71
CA TYR A 110 -3.34 -18.07 -3.05
C TYR A 110 -2.41 -19.08 -3.73
N PRO A 111 -2.54 -20.39 -3.44
CA PRO A 111 -1.61 -21.42 -3.92
C PRO A 111 -1.45 -21.51 -5.44
N SER A 112 -2.46 -21.04 -6.18
CA SER A 112 -2.45 -21.03 -7.66
C SER A 112 -1.86 -19.76 -8.27
N VAL A 113 -1.46 -18.79 -7.44
CA VAL A 113 -0.89 -17.51 -7.91
C VAL A 113 0.64 -17.59 -7.92
N THR A 114 1.23 -17.14 -9.02
CA THR A 114 2.66 -16.84 -9.13
C THR A 114 2.87 -15.33 -9.06
N VAL A 115 3.97 -14.92 -8.44
CA VAL A 115 4.28 -13.52 -8.19
C VAL A 115 5.63 -13.16 -8.77
N ASP A 116 5.68 -12.16 -9.61
CA ASP A 116 6.88 -11.44 -9.99
C ASP A 116 6.90 -10.12 -9.18
N ALA A 117 8.01 -9.78 -8.52
CA ALA A 117 8.18 -8.51 -7.84
C ALA A 117 9.41 -7.79 -8.41
N VAL A 118 9.20 -6.55 -8.83
CA VAL A 118 10.24 -5.69 -9.43
C VAL A 118 10.57 -4.59 -8.46
N GLU A 119 11.86 -4.47 -8.13
CA GLU A 119 12.38 -3.46 -7.22
C GLU A 119 13.62 -2.81 -7.86
N ILE A 120 13.65 -1.48 -7.85
CA ILE A 120 14.75 -0.73 -8.45
C ILE A 120 15.99 -0.70 -7.55
N ASP A 121 15.80 -0.75 -6.23
CA ASP A 121 16.88 -0.67 -5.27
C ASP A 121 17.36 -2.05 -4.81
N PRO A 122 18.55 -2.49 -5.23
CA PRO A 122 19.10 -3.76 -4.77
C PRO A 122 19.34 -3.83 -3.25
N ALA A 123 19.44 -2.68 -2.58
CA ALA A 123 19.54 -2.66 -1.12
C ALA A 123 18.20 -3.06 -0.47
N VAL A 124 17.06 -2.61 -1.01
CA VAL A 124 15.72 -3.02 -0.56
C VAL A 124 15.53 -4.52 -0.75
N ILE A 125 15.92 -5.09 -1.89
CA ILE A 125 15.86 -6.55 -2.13
C ILE A 125 16.65 -7.30 -1.06
N ARG A 126 17.88 -6.88 -0.76
CA ARG A 126 18.71 -7.52 0.29
C ARG A 126 18.07 -7.40 1.67
N ILE A 127 17.51 -6.25 1.99
CA ILE A 127 16.80 -6.00 3.26
C ILE A 127 15.56 -6.88 3.36
N ALA A 128 14.74 -6.95 2.31
CA ALA A 128 13.55 -7.79 2.25
C ALA A 128 13.88 -9.27 2.54
N LYS A 129 14.93 -9.78 1.90
CA LYS A 129 15.41 -11.16 2.14
C LYS A 129 15.92 -11.36 3.57
N ARG A 130 16.77 -10.46 4.06
CA ARG A 130 17.47 -10.64 5.33
C ARG A 130 16.58 -10.39 6.56
N TYR A 131 15.76 -9.35 6.52
CA TYR A 131 15.04 -8.87 7.69
C TYR A 131 13.53 -9.15 7.65
N PHE A 132 12.97 -9.33 6.43
CA PHE A 132 11.53 -9.55 6.26
C PHE A 132 11.20 -10.93 5.69
N TYR A 133 12.20 -11.83 5.61
CA TYR A 133 12.02 -13.23 5.25
C TYR A 133 11.37 -13.44 3.88
N VAL A 134 11.72 -12.61 2.91
CA VAL A 134 11.32 -12.80 1.51
C VAL A 134 12.22 -13.88 0.90
N GLU A 135 11.63 -14.98 0.49
CA GLU A 135 12.33 -16.10 -0.12
C GLU A 135 11.82 -16.35 -1.54
N GLU A 136 12.75 -16.35 -2.50
CA GLU A 136 12.45 -16.72 -3.87
C GLU A 136 12.19 -18.22 -3.99
N GLY A 137 11.33 -18.59 -4.92
CA GLY A 137 10.99 -19.98 -5.17
C GLY A 137 10.21 -20.14 -6.47
N PRO A 138 9.60 -21.29 -6.68
CA PRO A 138 8.85 -21.57 -7.91
C PRO A 138 7.70 -20.59 -8.18
N ARG A 139 7.16 -19.98 -7.12
CA ARG A 139 6.01 -19.07 -7.19
C ARG A 139 6.31 -17.62 -6.84
N LEU A 140 7.54 -17.26 -6.45
CA LEU A 140 7.97 -15.89 -6.19
C LEU A 140 9.32 -15.65 -6.85
N LYS A 141 9.37 -14.66 -7.74
CA LYS A 141 10.61 -14.20 -8.37
C LYS A 141 10.81 -12.72 -8.09
N LEU A 142 12.04 -12.34 -7.77
CA LEU A 142 12.44 -10.95 -7.59
C LEU A 142 13.27 -10.50 -8.80
N HIS A 143 12.99 -9.30 -9.28
CA HIS A 143 13.67 -8.68 -10.41
C HIS A 143 14.25 -7.33 -9.97
N GLU A 144 15.56 -7.18 -10.04
CA GLU A 144 16.24 -5.90 -9.86
C GLU A 144 16.13 -5.10 -11.15
N ALA A 145 15.17 -4.16 -11.21
CA ALA A 145 14.94 -3.36 -12.41
C ALA A 145 14.07 -2.13 -12.09
N ASP A 146 14.14 -1.12 -12.96
CA ASP A 146 13.11 -0.09 -13.07
C ASP A 146 11.79 -0.70 -13.56
N GLY A 147 10.69 -0.49 -12.83
CA GLY A 147 9.40 -1.10 -13.12
C GLY A 147 8.82 -0.75 -14.49
N ARG A 148 8.99 0.50 -14.94
CA ARG A 148 8.53 0.94 -16.26
C ARG A 148 9.35 0.30 -17.38
N GLN A 149 10.68 0.23 -17.22
CA GLN A 149 11.56 -0.42 -18.20
C GLN A 149 11.34 -1.93 -18.22
N PHE A 150 11.07 -2.55 -17.07
CA PHE A 150 10.71 -3.96 -17.01
C PHE A 150 9.47 -4.26 -17.85
N LEU A 151 8.39 -3.48 -17.66
CA LEU A 151 7.16 -3.62 -18.46
C LEU A 151 7.38 -3.36 -19.96
N ARG A 152 8.26 -2.42 -20.33
CA ARG A 152 8.57 -2.14 -21.73
C ARG A 152 9.31 -3.28 -22.42
N ARG A 153 10.22 -3.93 -21.71
CA ARG A 153 11.12 -4.95 -22.29
C ARG A 153 10.56 -6.35 -22.29
N THR A 154 9.57 -6.63 -21.46
CA THR A 154 8.96 -7.96 -21.36
C THR A 154 7.81 -8.15 -22.34
N ASN A 155 7.61 -9.39 -22.79
CA ASN A 155 6.38 -9.80 -23.49
C ASN A 155 5.40 -10.56 -22.58
N GLN A 156 5.75 -10.73 -21.31
CA GLN A 156 4.87 -11.39 -20.35
C GLN A 156 3.65 -10.55 -20.05
N LYS A 157 2.58 -11.23 -19.62
CA LYS A 157 1.32 -10.60 -19.18
C LYS A 157 0.91 -11.13 -17.83
N TRP A 158 0.18 -10.30 -17.09
CA TRP A 158 -0.30 -10.58 -15.74
C TRP A 158 -1.81 -10.36 -15.67
N ASP A 159 -2.44 -11.00 -14.67
CA ASP A 159 -3.85 -10.80 -14.36
C ASP A 159 -4.04 -9.65 -13.38
N LEU A 160 -3.02 -9.38 -12.58
CA LEU A 160 -2.96 -8.27 -11.64
C LEU A 160 -1.57 -7.64 -11.70
N ILE A 161 -1.51 -6.34 -11.86
CA ILE A 161 -0.31 -5.52 -11.65
C ILE A 161 -0.61 -4.62 -10.45
N LEU A 162 0.19 -4.72 -9.40
CA LEU A 162 0.19 -3.79 -8.27
C LEU A 162 1.31 -2.77 -8.48
N LEU A 163 0.95 -1.50 -8.50
CA LEU A 163 1.88 -0.38 -8.47
C LEU A 163 1.94 0.16 -7.03
N ASP A 164 3.04 -0.10 -6.36
CA ASP A 164 3.29 0.27 -4.96
C ASP A 164 4.74 0.76 -4.81
N ALA A 165 5.13 1.70 -5.66
CA ALA A 165 6.48 2.25 -5.72
C ALA A 165 6.48 3.71 -5.27
N TYR A 166 7.23 3.99 -4.20
CA TYR A 166 7.38 5.31 -3.61
C TYR A 166 8.84 5.72 -3.55
N TYR A 167 9.10 7.00 -3.83
CA TYR A 167 10.39 7.64 -3.66
C TYR A 167 10.25 8.67 -2.53
N ALA A 168 10.75 8.34 -1.35
CA ALA A 168 10.48 9.08 -0.11
C ALA A 168 8.96 9.26 0.10
N ASP A 169 8.45 10.48 0.07
CA ASP A 169 7.04 10.85 0.26
C ASP A 169 6.25 11.03 -1.05
N THR A 170 6.89 10.77 -2.21
CA THR A 170 6.30 10.97 -3.53
C THR A 170 6.33 9.70 -4.38
N VAL A 171 5.38 9.61 -5.32
CA VAL A 171 5.43 8.59 -6.37
C VAL A 171 6.32 9.10 -7.50
N PRO A 172 7.24 8.28 -8.03
CA PRO A 172 8.00 8.66 -9.22
C PRO A 172 7.03 9.09 -10.35
N PHE A 173 7.14 10.35 -10.79
CA PHE A 173 6.17 10.94 -11.73
C PHE A 173 5.96 10.08 -12.98
N PHE A 174 7.03 9.46 -13.49
CA PHE A 174 7.00 8.61 -14.68
C PHE A 174 6.23 7.29 -14.51
N LEU A 175 5.79 6.96 -13.29
CA LEU A 175 4.88 5.84 -12.98
C LEU A 175 3.42 6.29 -12.80
N THR A 176 3.12 7.59 -12.98
CA THR A 176 1.76 8.13 -12.84
C THR A 176 1.18 8.64 -14.16
N THR A 177 1.94 8.54 -15.26
CA THR A 177 1.60 9.13 -16.54
C THR A 177 0.68 8.22 -17.38
N ARG A 178 -0.08 8.81 -18.27
CA ARG A 178 -0.93 8.12 -19.25
C ARG A 178 -0.11 7.10 -20.07
N GLU A 179 1.10 7.47 -20.44
CA GLU A 179 2.02 6.61 -21.18
C GLU A 179 2.41 5.38 -20.38
N PHE A 180 2.69 5.56 -19.09
CA PHE A 180 2.95 4.43 -18.19
C PHE A 180 1.74 3.53 -18.04
N PHE A 181 0.57 4.07 -17.78
CA PHE A 181 -0.67 3.28 -17.65
C PHE A 181 -1.03 2.54 -18.94
N THR A 182 -0.73 3.14 -20.11
CA THR A 182 -0.88 2.49 -21.41
C THR A 182 0.06 1.28 -21.54
N ILE A 183 1.33 1.43 -21.15
CA ILE A 183 2.30 0.33 -21.11
C ILE A 183 1.80 -0.77 -20.15
N ALA A 184 1.42 -0.41 -18.92
CA ALA A 184 0.93 -1.37 -17.93
C ALA A 184 -0.31 -2.13 -18.44
N LYS A 185 -1.29 -1.42 -19.01
CA LYS A 185 -2.48 -2.03 -19.63
C LYS A 185 -2.11 -3.01 -20.74
N SER A 186 -1.11 -2.71 -21.57
CA SER A 186 -0.66 -3.61 -22.64
C SER A 186 -0.08 -4.94 -22.12
N ARG A 187 0.34 -4.97 -20.85
CA ARG A 187 0.88 -6.13 -20.14
C ARG A 187 -0.15 -6.83 -19.25
N LEU A 188 -1.38 -6.40 -19.30
CA LEU A 188 -2.50 -7.11 -18.67
C LEU A 188 -3.12 -8.13 -19.63
N ASN A 189 -3.52 -9.26 -19.10
CA ASN A 189 -4.40 -10.21 -19.77
C ASN A 189 -5.79 -9.56 -19.99
N PRO A 190 -6.64 -10.08 -20.87
CA PRO A 190 -8.05 -9.67 -20.94
C PRO A 190 -8.73 -9.83 -19.58
N GLY A 191 -9.40 -8.77 -19.09
CA GLY A 191 -9.96 -8.73 -17.74
C GLY A 191 -8.94 -8.55 -16.62
N GLY A 192 -7.68 -8.31 -16.97
CA GLY A 192 -6.64 -8.02 -15.97
C GLY A 192 -6.79 -6.64 -15.36
N ILE A 193 -6.09 -6.40 -14.26
CA ILE A 193 -6.31 -5.28 -13.36
C ILE A 193 -4.97 -4.60 -13.07
N LEU A 194 -4.93 -3.27 -13.14
CA LEU A 194 -3.92 -2.46 -12.49
C LEU A 194 -4.47 -1.95 -11.17
N CYS A 195 -3.85 -2.31 -10.05
CA CYS A 195 -4.08 -1.74 -8.72
C CYS A 195 -2.96 -0.74 -8.45
N ASN A 196 -3.31 0.51 -8.18
CA ASN A 196 -2.36 1.59 -7.89
C ASN A 196 -2.60 2.11 -6.48
N ASN A 197 -1.62 1.92 -5.59
CA ASN A 197 -1.64 2.51 -4.26
C ASN A 197 -1.29 4.01 -4.37
N VAL A 198 -2.21 4.88 -4.00
CA VAL A 198 -2.07 6.34 -4.03
C VAL A 198 -2.17 6.88 -2.62
N ILE A 199 -1.18 7.63 -2.17
CA ILE A 199 -1.25 8.35 -0.89
C ILE A 199 -1.79 9.76 -1.16
N GLY A 200 -2.89 10.13 -0.49
CA GLY A 200 -3.54 11.42 -0.70
C GLY A 200 -4.78 11.62 0.14
N GLN A 201 -5.59 12.60 -0.25
CA GLN A 201 -6.92 12.85 0.31
C GLN A 201 -8.00 12.61 -0.75
N VAL A 202 -9.17 12.19 -0.30
CA VAL A 202 -10.32 11.95 -1.21
C VAL A 202 -10.98 13.25 -1.66
N GLY A 203 -10.96 14.28 -0.82
CA GLY A 203 -11.61 15.58 -1.09
C GLY A 203 -10.77 16.77 -0.64
N GLY A 204 -11.21 17.97 -1.00
CA GLY A 204 -10.52 19.22 -0.71
C GLY A 204 -9.30 19.48 -1.60
N PRO A 205 -8.54 20.57 -1.35
CA PRO A 205 -7.40 20.96 -2.18
C PRO A 205 -6.32 19.87 -2.29
N ARG A 206 -6.06 19.14 -1.21
CA ARG A 206 -5.04 18.07 -1.16
C ARG A 206 -5.45 16.78 -1.85
N SER A 207 -6.64 16.72 -2.46
CA SER A 207 -7.07 15.59 -3.28
C SER A 207 -6.58 15.69 -4.74
N ALA A 208 -5.91 16.77 -5.11
CA ALA A 208 -5.57 17.05 -6.50
C ALA A 208 -4.69 15.95 -7.12
N PHE A 209 -3.72 15.42 -6.40
CA PHE A 209 -2.89 14.32 -6.88
C PHE A 209 -3.72 13.04 -7.13
N PHE A 210 -4.49 12.59 -6.16
CA PHE A 210 -5.38 11.43 -6.33
C PHE A 210 -6.33 11.60 -7.51
N ARG A 211 -6.97 12.77 -7.64
CA ARG A 211 -7.90 13.05 -8.74
C ARG A 211 -7.21 13.11 -10.10
N SER A 212 -5.96 13.60 -10.17
CA SER A 212 -5.15 13.56 -11.39
C SER A 212 -4.80 12.14 -11.79
N VAL A 213 -4.39 11.28 -10.85
CA VAL A 213 -4.13 9.86 -11.10
C VAL A 213 -5.40 9.15 -11.56
N TYR A 214 -6.53 9.37 -10.86
CA TYR A 214 -7.82 8.80 -11.23
C TYR A 214 -8.21 9.20 -12.67
N ARG A 215 -8.15 10.50 -13.00
CA ARG A 215 -8.41 11.02 -14.36
C ARG A 215 -7.53 10.35 -15.40
N THR A 216 -6.23 10.26 -15.11
CA THR A 216 -5.26 9.70 -16.05
C THR A 216 -5.52 8.20 -16.28
N MET A 217 -5.89 7.46 -15.23
CA MET A 217 -6.29 6.05 -15.36
C MET A 217 -7.61 5.89 -16.12
N ASP A 218 -8.59 6.79 -15.90
CA ASP A 218 -9.91 6.75 -16.57
C ASP A 218 -9.82 7.00 -18.08
N GLU A 219 -8.80 7.76 -18.53
CA GLU A 219 -8.50 7.92 -19.96
C GLU A 219 -7.91 6.64 -20.60
N VAL A 220 -7.34 5.73 -19.80
CA VAL A 220 -6.67 4.54 -20.30
C VAL A 220 -7.52 3.29 -20.14
N PHE A 221 -8.17 3.10 -18.99
CA PHE A 221 -8.92 1.89 -18.68
C PHE A 221 -10.41 2.04 -18.96
N PRO A 222 -11.10 0.99 -19.45
CA PRO A 222 -12.55 1.01 -19.68
C PRO A 222 -13.37 1.34 -18.44
N GLN A 223 -12.84 1.05 -17.25
CA GLN A 223 -13.43 1.40 -15.97
C GLN A 223 -12.38 1.57 -14.89
N VAL A 224 -12.63 2.50 -13.97
CA VAL A 224 -11.78 2.78 -12.82
C VAL A 224 -12.63 2.79 -11.56
N HIS A 225 -12.15 2.11 -10.51
CA HIS A 225 -12.75 2.09 -9.19
C HIS A 225 -11.72 2.53 -8.15
N ALA A 226 -12.17 3.23 -7.12
CA ALA A 226 -11.28 3.68 -6.05
C ALA A 226 -11.85 3.32 -4.69
N PHE A 227 -10.96 2.98 -3.75
CA PHE A 227 -11.32 2.63 -2.38
C PHE A 227 -10.35 3.33 -1.43
N LYS A 228 -10.87 4.14 -0.52
CA LYS A 228 -10.05 4.65 0.57
C LYS A 228 -9.78 3.52 1.57
N VAL A 229 -8.55 3.39 1.98
CA VAL A 229 -8.17 2.48 3.05
C VAL A 229 -8.75 3.02 4.37
N ALA A 230 -9.19 2.11 5.23
CA ALA A 230 -9.78 2.50 6.51
C ALA A 230 -8.84 3.46 7.26
N ASP A 231 -9.46 4.44 7.91
CA ASP A 231 -8.81 5.60 8.49
C ASP A 231 -7.70 5.18 9.48
N SER A 232 -6.49 5.63 9.22
CA SER A 232 -5.35 5.49 10.11
C SER A 232 -5.25 6.62 11.15
N GLY A 233 -6.27 7.50 11.21
CA GLY A 233 -6.26 8.70 12.07
C GLY A 233 -5.36 9.81 11.52
N THR A 234 -4.82 9.67 10.30
CA THR A 234 -4.02 10.69 9.64
C THR A 234 -4.81 11.40 8.54
N ALA A 235 -4.42 12.64 8.21
CA ALA A 235 -5.03 13.38 7.10
C ALA A 235 -4.67 12.78 5.72
N TRP A 236 -3.64 11.95 5.65
CA TRP A 236 -3.17 11.27 4.47
C TRP A 236 -3.59 9.80 4.51
N LEU A 237 -4.25 9.34 3.46
CA LEU A 237 -4.79 8.00 3.34
C LEU A 237 -4.14 7.28 2.16
N ASN A 238 -4.01 5.97 2.29
CA ASN A 238 -3.85 5.13 1.10
C ASN A 238 -5.20 5.03 0.40
N ILE A 239 -5.19 5.17 -0.90
CA ILE A 239 -6.34 5.04 -1.79
C ILE A 239 -5.95 4.04 -2.86
N GLU A 240 -6.61 2.88 -2.87
CA GLU A 240 -6.37 1.87 -3.89
C GLU A 240 -7.23 2.16 -5.12
N VAL A 241 -6.58 2.45 -6.25
CA VAL A 241 -7.22 2.77 -7.53
C VAL A 241 -7.06 1.60 -8.48
N PHE A 242 -8.18 1.02 -8.89
CA PHE A 242 -8.24 -0.15 -9.77
C PHE A 242 -8.63 0.26 -11.18
N GLY A 243 -7.74 0.07 -12.15
CA GLY A 243 -8.02 0.18 -13.58
C GLY A 243 -8.27 -1.21 -14.16
N ILE A 244 -9.45 -1.45 -14.73
CA ILE A 244 -9.86 -2.77 -15.21
C ILE A 244 -9.76 -2.84 -16.73
N ASN A 245 -8.99 -3.78 -17.25
CA ASN A 245 -8.86 -4.07 -18.69
C ASN A 245 -9.96 -5.02 -19.16
N GLY A 246 -11.22 -4.65 -18.93
CA GLY A 246 -12.40 -5.42 -19.27
C GLY A 246 -13.64 -4.55 -19.39
N ASN A 247 -14.64 -5.01 -20.17
CA ASN A 247 -15.81 -4.21 -20.54
C ASN A 247 -16.99 -4.35 -19.55
N ALA A 248 -16.96 -5.33 -18.67
CA ALA A 248 -18.05 -5.53 -17.70
C ALA A 248 -17.96 -4.48 -16.59
N ARG A 249 -18.86 -3.50 -16.61
CA ARG A 249 -18.96 -2.49 -15.53
C ARG A 249 -19.69 -3.11 -14.35
N LEU A 250 -19.04 -3.06 -13.19
CA LEU A 250 -19.59 -3.56 -11.94
C LEU A 250 -20.13 -2.41 -11.10
N THR A 251 -21.36 -2.53 -10.66
CA THR A 251 -21.96 -1.63 -9.69
C THR A 251 -21.49 -1.95 -8.27
N PRO A 252 -21.62 -1.02 -7.32
CA PRO A 252 -21.32 -1.30 -5.92
C PRO A 252 -22.11 -2.48 -5.33
N ALA A 253 -23.35 -2.69 -5.78
CA ALA A 253 -24.18 -3.83 -5.37
C ALA A 253 -23.60 -5.16 -5.87
N GLU A 254 -23.19 -5.22 -7.15
CA GLU A 254 -22.54 -6.40 -7.72
C GLU A 254 -21.20 -6.69 -7.05
N LEU A 255 -20.41 -5.68 -6.70
CA LEU A 255 -19.17 -5.85 -5.92
C LEU A 255 -19.46 -6.48 -4.55
N ARG A 256 -20.51 -6.03 -3.84
CA ARG A 256 -20.92 -6.62 -2.55
C ARG A 256 -21.37 -8.09 -2.70
N ASN A 257 -22.16 -8.40 -3.73
CA ASN A 257 -22.60 -9.77 -4.02
C ASN A 257 -21.40 -10.68 -4.30
N ARG A 258 -20.46 -10.23 -5.16
CA ARG A 258 -19.23 -10.97 -5.44
C ARG A 258 -18.36 -11.16 -4.19
N ALA A 259 -18.26 -10.15 -3.33
CA ALA A 259 -17.52 -10.28 -2.08
C ALA A 259 -18.13 -11.34 -1.16
N ALA A 260 -19.46 -11.40 -1.06
CA ALA A 260 -20.16 -12.44 -0.32
C ALA A 260 -19.91 -13.84 -0.91
N ASP A 261 -19.92 -13.98 -2.24
CA ASP A 261 -19.71 -15.26 -2.93
C ASP A 261 -18.25 -15.76 -2.81
N LEU A 262 -17.27 -14.87 -2.78
CA LEU A 262 -15.85 -15.20 -2.72
C LEU A 262 -15.34 -15.38 -1.29
N LYS A 263 -16.04 -14.80 -0.29
CA LYS A 263 -15.67 -14.93 1.12
C LYS A 263 -15.62 -16.39 1.54
N GLY A 264 -14.52 -16.81 2.14
CA GLY A 264 -14.30 -18.17 2.60
C GLY A 264 -13.99 -19.21 1.52
N LYS A 265 -14.23 -18.90 0.25
CA LYS A 265 -13.93 -19.79 -0.89
C LYS A 265 -12.55 -19.48 -1.46
N LEU A 266 -12.38 -18.28 -1.96
CA LEU A 266 -11.13 -17.78 -2.55
C LEU A 266 -10.39 -16.86 -1.57
N ILE A 267 -11.10 -15.94 -0.94
CA ILE A 267 -10.56 -14.95 -0.01
C ILE A 267 -10.90 -15.40 1.40
N LYS A 268 -9.88 -15.83 2.14
CA LYS A 268 -10.03 -16.31 3.52
C LYS A 268 -10.12 -15.17 4.55
N ASP A 269 -10.20 -13.93 4.09
CA ASP A 269 -10.19 -12.75 4.93
C ASP A 269 -11.61 -12.28 5.28
N ASP A 270 -11.89 -12.17 6.57
CA ASP A 270 -13.17 -11.68 7.08
C ASP A 270 -13.40 -10.18 6.86
N GLY A 271 -12.33 -9.40 6.61
CA GLY A 271 -12.38 -7.96 6.38
C GLY A 271 -12.85 -7.54 4.97
N LEU A 272 -13.01 -8.45 4.01
CA LEU A 272 -13.31 -8.12 2.61
C LEU A 272 -14.55 -7.22 2.46
N LEU A 273 -15.66 -7.56 3.13
CA LEU A 273 -16.89 -6.76 3.07
C LEU A 273 -16.73 -5.38 3.73
N ALA A 274 -15.95 -5.31 4.79
CA ALA A 274 -15.70 -4.03 5.47
C ALA A 274 -14.89 -3.08 4.58
N ARG A 275 -13.95 -3.58 3.78
CA ARG A 275 -13.16 -2.77 2.83
C ARG A 275 -14.02 -2.13 1.74
N LEU A 276 -15.13 -2.76 1.36
CA LEU A 276 -16.08 -2.16 0.41
C LEU A 276 -16.75 -0.89 0.95
N ASN A 277 -16.75 -0.65 2.27
CA ASN A 277 -17.22 0.63 2.83
C ASN A 277 -16.29 1.79 2.48
N GLY A 278 -15.05 1.50 2.07
CA GLY A 278 -14.11 2.48 1.53
C GLY A 278 -14.36 2.87 0.07
N TYR A 279 -15.34 2.28 -0.61
CA TYR A 279 -15.63 2.60 -2.01
C TYR A 279 -15.91 4.09 -2.20
N ILE A 280 -15.22 4.69 -3.16
CA ILE A 280 -15.39 6.09 -3.54
C ILE A 280 -16.25 6.11 -4.81
N PRO A 281 -17.49 6.62 -4.76
CA PRO A 281 -18.36 6.65 -5.92
C PRO A 281 -17.79 7.55 -7.02
N GLY A 282 -17.75 7.03 -8.26
CA GLY A 282 -17.40 7.80 -9.44
C GLY A 282 -18.65 8.20 -10.24
N PRO A 283 -18.48 9.04 -11.27
CA PRO A 283 -17.24 9.71 -11.67
C PRO A 283 -16.82 10.81 -10.68
N LEU A 284 -15.51 10.95 -10.49
CA LEU A 284 -14.97 12.00 -9.63
C LEU A 284 -14.94 13.36 -10.36
N PRO A 285 -15.04 14.50 -9.66
CA PRO A 285 -14.80 15.81 -10.25
C PRO A 285 -13.31 15.96 -10.56
N THR A 286 -12.95 15.95 -11.84
CA THR A 286 -11.56 15.97 -12.31
C THR A 286 -11.27 17.09 -13.30
N GLN A 287 -12.21 18.00 -13.55
CA GLN A 287 -12.08 19.05 -14.55
C GLN A 287 -11.01 20.10 -14.19
N ASP A 288 -10.75 20.27 -12.90
CA ASP A 288 -9.79 21.23 -12.32
C ASP A 288 -8.38 20.65 -12.10
N VAL A 289 -8.16 19.38 -12.43
CA VAL A 289 -6.86 18.73 -12.28
C VAL A 289 -6.33 18.25 -13.63
N PRO A 290 -5.00 18.18 -13.83
CA PRO A 290 -4.44 17.75 -15.10
C PRO A 290 -4.54 16.22 -15.29
N THR A 291 -4.57 15.79 -16.56
CA THR A 291 -4.08 14.46 -16.95
C THR A 291 -2.56 14.46 -16.84
N LEU A 292 -2.00 13.44 -16.21
CA LEU A 292 -0.54 13.29 -16.08
C LEU A 292 0.02 12.63 -17.33
N THR A 293 1.02 13.26 -17.95
CA THR A 293 1.72 12.77 -19.15
C THR A 293 3.22 12.81 -18.94
N ASP A 294 4.00 12.12 -19.78
CA ASP A 294 5.47 12.16 -19.70
C ASP A 294 6.01 13.60 -19.87
N ASP A 295 5.30 14.44 -20.61
CA ASP A 295 5.67 15.85 -20.82
C ASP A 295 5.18 16.77 -19.69
N TYR A 296 4.14 16.35 -18.93
CA TYR A 296 3.57 17.18 -17.87
C TYR A 296 2.98 16.32 -16.74
N ALA A 297 3.75 16.15 -15.69
CA ALA A 297 3.32 15.45 -14.47
C ALA A 297 3.86 16.18 -13.22
N PRO A 298 3.21 17.27 -12.78
CA PRO A 298 3.67 18.08 -11.65
C PRO A 298 3.30 17.43 -10.30
N VAL A 299 3.76 16.20 -10.06
CA VAL A 299 3.38 15.35 -8.92
C VAL A 299 3.63 16.07 -7.60
N ASP A 300 4.85 16.59 -7.39
CA ASP A 300 5.22 17.28 -6.15
C ASP A 300 4.31 18.47 -5.86
N LYS A 301 3.98 19.25 -6.89
CA LYS A 301 3.06 20.38 -6.75
C LYS A 301 1.64 19.92 -6.38
N LEU A 302 1.18 18.80 -6.93
CA LEU A 302 -0.17 18.28 -6.67
C LEU A 302 -0.28 17.64 -5.27
N ILE A 303 0.81 17.07 -4.75
CA ILE A 303 0.87 16.52 -3.39
C ILE A 303 0.94 17.64 -2.35
N HIS A 304 1.78 18.66 -2.60
CA HIS A 304 2.06 19.75 -1.66
C HIS A 304 1.20 21.01 -1.90
N LEU A 305 0.05 20.91 -2.55
CA LEU A 305 -0.90 22.02 -2.65
C LEU A 305 -1.38 22.40 -1.23
N TRP A 306 -0.88 23.55 -0.79
CA TRP A 306 -1.09 24.21 0.51
C TRP A 306 -2.50 24.74 0.66
#